data_1b0869c2b718617bcaaeb1b81d28a2e1
#
_entry.id   1b0869c2b718617bcaaeb1b81d28a2e1
#
_cell.length_a   1.000
_cell.length_b   1.000
_cell.length_c   1.000
_cell.angle_alpha   90.00
_cell.angle_beta   90.00
_cell.angle_gamma   90.00
#
_symmetry.space_group_name_H-M   'P 1'
#
loop_
_entity.id
_entity.type
_entity.pdbx_description
1 polymer ?
#
loop_
_entity_poly.entity_id
_entity_poly.type
_entity_poly.pdbx_seq_one_letter_code
_entity_poly.pdbx_strand_id
1 'polypeptide(L)'
;MSDENVVINGFGELEKDAIGEVMNITMGSAATAVSNMLSAKVWITTPTVSIIRAGDLNYPELEPCIRVKIEYTMGVKGQNVLILKQNDVQLILDQLMGLPLEVTDDFEFDEMNISAVCEVMNQMMGASATALSELIDTPID
;
A
#
# COMPACT_ATOMS: atom_id res chain seq x y z
N MET A 1 -22.68 -12.35 15.16
CA MET A 1 -22.19 -11.49 16.25
C MET A 1 -21.25 -10.47 15.64
N SER A 2 -21.53 -9.21 15.80
CA SER A 2 -20.64 -8.20 15.25
C SER A 2 -19.40 -8.07 16.15
N ASP A 3 -18.24 -8.00 15.53
CA ASP A 3 -16.97 -7.79 16.21
C ASP A 3 -16.72 -6.32 16.53
N GLU A 4 -17.76 -5.50 16.40
CA GLU A 4 -17.66 -4.04 16.50
C GLU A 4 -17.15 -3.55 17.85
N ASN A 5 -17.35 -4.32 18.90
CA ASN A 5 -16.95 -3.96 20.25
C ASN A 5 -15.80 -4.79 20.79
N VAL A 6 -15.17 -5.60 19.95
CA VAL A 6 -14.04 -6.42 20.38
C VAL A 6 -12.78 -5.56 20.40
N VAL A 7 -12.14 -5.51 21.58
CA VAL A 7 -10.85 -4.82 21.74
C VAL A 7 -9.76 -5.88 21.78
N ILE A 8 -8.80 -5.79 20.86
CA ILE A 8 -7.64 -6.68 20.79
C ILE A 8 -6.38 -5.86 21.06
N ASN A 9 -5.63 -6.18 22.10
CA ASN A 9 -4.39 -5.49 22.46
C ASN A 9 -4.56 -3.95 22.57
N GLY A 10 -5.70 -3.50 23.10
CA GLY A 10 -6.00 -2.09 23.25
C GLY A 10 -6.59 -1.43 22.00
N PHE A 11 -6.85 -2.19 20.94
CA PHE A 11 -7.43 -1.69 19.70
C PHE A 11 -8.94 -1.95 19.67
N GLY A 12 -9.73 -0.90 19.84
CA GLY A 12 -11.17 -0.92 19.68
C GLY A 12 -11.62 -0.11 18.46
N GLU A 13 -12.90 0.25 18.40
CA GLU A 13 -13.46 0.99 17.26
C GLU A 13 -12.82 2.37 17.07
N LEU A 14 -12.52 3.08 18.17
CA LEU A 14 -11.89 4.40 18.10
C LEU A 14 -10.51 4.33 17.43
N GLU A 15 -9.71 3.34 17.81
CA GLU A 15 -8.37 3.14 17.26
C GLU A 15 -8.44 2.69 15.81
N LYS A 16 -9.40 1.84 15.45
CA LYS A 16 -9.63 1.44 14.05
C LYS A 16 -10.01 2.63 13.19
N ASP A 17 -10.91 3.48 13.67
CA ASP A 17 -11.34 4.67 12.94
C ASP A 17 -10.16 5.63 12.74
N ALA A 18 -9.34 5.83 13.76
CA ALA A 18 -8.17 6.68 13.69
C ALA A 18 -7.15 6.14 12.66
N ILE A 19 -6.86 4.85 12.71
CA ILE A 19 -5.96 4.20 11.74
C ILE A 19 -6.54 4.30 10.32
N GLY A 20 -7.83 4.06 10.17
CA GLY A 20 -8.50 4.17 8.87
C GLY A 20 -8.36 5.56 8.28
N GLU A 21 -8.53 6.61 9.08
CA GLU A 21 -8.36 7.99 8.62
C GLU A 21 -6.91 8.29 8.23
N VAL A 22 -5.96 7.88 9.07
CA VAL A 22 -4.53 8.04 8.78
C VAL A 22 -4.17 7.33 7.47
N MET A 23 -4.61 6.09 7.30
CA MET A 23 -4.32 5.32 6.08
C MET A 23 -5.01 5.93 4.86
N ASN A 24 -6.22 6.45 5.00
CA ASN A 24 -6.91 7.12 3.91
C ASN A 24 -6.12 8.34 3.42
N ILE A 25 -5.60 9.15 4.32
CA ILE A 25 -4.81 10.34 3.99
C ILE A 25 -3.46 9.94 3.40
N THR A 26 -2.73 9.04 4.03
CA THR A 26 -1.39 8.64 3.57
C THR A 26 -1.44 7.88 2.25
N MET A 27 -2.41 7.01 2.06
CA MET A 27 -2.58 6.30 0.80
C MET A 27 -3.12 7.20 -0.30
N GLY A 28 -3.89 8.23 0.05
CA GLY A 28 -4.28 9.28 -0.90
C GLY A 28 -3.07 10.01 -1.46
N SER A 29 -2.12 10.35 -0.61
CA SER A 29 -0.84 10.96 -1.03
C SER A 29 -0.03 10.01 -1.88
N ALA A 30 0.02 8.73 -1.51
CA ALA A 30 0.70 7.70 -2.29
C ALA A 30 0.07 7.56 -3.69
N ALA A 31 -1.25 7.52 -3.77
CA ALA A 31 -1.96 7.43 -5.05
C ALA A 31 -1.70 8.65 -5.94
N THR A 32 -1.61 9.85 -5.35
CA THR A 32 -1.28 11.07 -6.09
C THR A 32 0.13 10.99 -6.66
N ALA A 33 1.10 10.50 -5.89
CA ALA A 33 2.47 10.34 -6.36
C ALA A 33 2.55 9.35 -7.53
N VAL A 34 1.84 8.22 -7.44
CA VAL A 34 1.77 7.23 -8.52
C VAL A 34 1.09 7.83 -9.76
N SER A 35 -0.01 8.56 -9.57
CA SER A 35 -0.72 9.23 -10.67
C SER A 35 0.20 10.18 -11.44
N ASN A 36 1.00 10.96 -10.73
CA ASN A 36 1.95 11.88 -11.35
C ASN A 36 3.05 11.13 -12.11
N MET A 37 3.55 10.05 -11.53
CA MET A 37 4.60 9.23 -12.14
C MET A 37 4.12 8.55 -13.42
N LEU A 38 2.88 8.07 -13.42
CA LEU A 38 2.29 7.37 -14.55
C LEU A 38 1.64 8.28 -15.59
N SER A 39 1.50 9.58 -15.29
CA SER A 39 0.72 10.54 -16.09
C SER A 39 -0.71 10.03 -16.36
N ALA A 40 -1.26 9.32 -15.39
CA ALA A 40 -2.60 8.76 -15.44
C ALA A 40 -3.19 8.78 -14.04
N LYS A 41 -4.50 8.97 -13.95
CA LYS A 41 -5.17 9.05 -12.66
C LYS A 41 -5.31 7.68 -12.01
N VAL A 42 -4.85 7.57 -10.77
CA VAL A 42 -5.01 6.37 -9.94
C VAL A 42 -6.05 6.68 -8.87
N TRP A 43 -7.06 5.85 -8.78
CA TRP A 43 -8.15 5.98 -7.83
C TRP A 43 -7.98 4.95 -6.72
N ILE A 44 -8.21 5.38 -5.49
CA ILE A 44 -8.29 4.47 -4.34
C ILE A 44 -9.66 4.61 -3.68
N THR A 45 -10.06 3.53 -3.02
CA THR A 45 -11.26 3.54 -2.19
C THR A 45 -10.90 3.80 -0.74
N THR A 46 -11.88 4.20 0.07
CA THR A 46 -11.69 4.32 1.51
C THR A 46 -11.28 2.97 2.09
N PRO A 47 -10.20 2.92 2.90
CA PRO A 47 -9.75 1.65 3.44
C PRO A 47 -10.73 1.06 4.46
N THR A 48 -10.81 -0.26 4.47
CA THR A 48 -11.49 -1.03 5.51
C THR A 48 -10.42 -1.58 6.45
N VAL A 49 -10.53 -1.29 7.73
CA VAL A 49 -9.54 -1.69 8.74
C VAL A 49 -10.04 -2.92 9.49
N SER A 50 -9.21 -3.94 9.55
CA SER A 50 -9.45 -5.15 10.32
C SER A 50 -8.25 -5.45 11.20
N ILE A 51 -8.51 -5.99 12.39
CA ILE A 51 -7.46 -6.41 13.32
C ILE A 51 -7.57 -7.92 13.45
N ILE A 52 -6.52 -8.62 13.07
CA ILE A 52 -6.46 -10.08 13.12
C ILE A 52 -5.12 -10.51 13.69
N ARG A 53 -5.04 -11.76 14.14
CA ARG A 53 -3.77 -12.35 14.54
C ARG A 53 -2.97 -12.70 13.30
N ALA A 54 -1.65 -12.54 13.36
CA ALA A 54 -0.77 -12.80 12.23
C ALA A 54 -0.92 -14.23 11.69
N GLY A 55 -1.16 -15.21 12.56
CA GLY A 55 -1.39 -16.60 12.15
C GLY A 55 -2.67 -16.85 11.38
N ASP A 56 -3.63 -15.95 11.49
CA ASP A 56 -4.94 -16.04 10.81
C ASP A 56 -4.95 -15.22 9.51
N LEU A 57 -3.85 -14.56 9.18
CA LEU A 57 -3.76 -13.75 7.97
C LEU A 57 -3.78 -14.63 6.72
N ASN A 58 -4.78 -14.42 5.89
CA ASN A 58 -4.96 -15.15 4.65
C ASN A 58 -5.60 -14.23 3.61
N TYR A 59 -5.06 -14.24 2.40
CA TYR A 59 -5.54 -13.39 1.30
C TYR A 59 -5.49 -14.12 -0.05
N PRO A 60 -6.17 -15.29 -0.18
CA PRO A 60 -6.12 -16.05 -1.41
C PRO A 60 -6.66 -15.31 -2.62
N GLU A 61 -7.59 -14.38 -2.42
CA GLU A 61 -8.16 -13.55 -3.48
C GLU A 61 -7.15 -12.60 -4.11
N LEU A 62 -6.01 -12.36 -3.45
CA LEU A 62 -4.95 -11.49 -3.97
C LEU A 62 -3.88 -12.29 -4.73
N GLU A 63 -3.92 -13.63 -4.66
CA GLU A 63 -2.91 -14.46 -5.34
C GLU A 63 -3.17 -14.54 -6.86
N PRO A 64 -2.15 -14.58 -7.72
CA PRO A 64 -0.74 -14.34 -7.39
C PRO A 64 -0.48 -12.88 -7.01
N CYS A 65 0.37 -12.67 -6.01
CA CYS A 65 0.60 -11.33 -5.47
C CYS A 65 2.09 -11.04 -5.30
N ILE A 66 2.38 -9.76 -5.15
CA ILE A 66 3.71 -9.24 -4.84
C ILE A 66 3.64 -8.63 -3.46
N ARG A 67 4.61 -8.99 -2.63
CA ARG A 67 4.75 -8.45 -1.28
C ARG A 67 5.89 -7.46 -1.26
N VAL A 68 5.60 -6.23 -0.84
CA VAL A 68 6.62 -5.20 -0.65
C VAL A 68 6.74 -4.94 0.83
N LYS A 69 7.90 -5.27 1.39
CA LYS A 69 8.19 -5.04 2.79
C LYS A 69 8.82 -3.67 2.97
N ILE A 70 8.24 -2.90 3.87
CA ILE A 70 8.67 -1.54 4.14
C ILE A 70 9.04 -1.45 5.61
N GLU A 71 10.19 -0.87 5.89
CA GLU A 71 10.65 -0.65 7.24
C GLU A 71 10.85 0.83 7.48
N TYR A 72 10.28 1.34 8.57
CA TYR A 72 10.50 2.72 8.96
C TYR A 72 11.85 2.86 9.65
N THR A 73 12.60 3.87 9.26
CA THR A 73 13.94 4.13 9.82
C THR A 73 13.96 5.30 10.80
N MET A 74 12.90 6.11 10.81
CA MET A 74 12.82 7.28 11.67
C MET A 74 11.36 7.62 12.01
N GLY A 75 11.13 8.05 13.22
CA GLY A 75 9.85 8.62 13.68
C GLY A 75 8.87 7.61 14.23
N VAL A 76 8.73 6.48 13.58
CA VAL A 76 7.92 5.35 14.03
C VAL A 76 8.73 4.07 13.92
N LYS A 77 8.34 3.07 14.66
CA LYS A 77 8.97 1.74 14.60
C LYS A 77 7.98 0.73 14.05
N GLY A 78 8.50 -0.20 13.30
CA GLY A 78 7.71 -1.32 12.80
C GLY A 78 7.90 -1.55 11.32
N GLN A 79 7.20 -2.56 10.85
CA GLN A 79 7.22 -2.97 9.45
C GLN A 79 5.83 -2.83 8.87
N ASN A 80 5.81 -2.48 7.60
CA ASN A 80 4.62 -2.45 6.79
C ASN A 80 4.81 -3.42 5.63
N VAL A 81 3.79 -4.19 5.32
CA VAL A 81 3.83 -5.08 4.15
C VAL A 81 2.68 -4.68 3.24
N LEU A 82 3.04 -4.25 2.04
CA LEU A 82 2.07 -3.93 1.00
C LEU A 82 1.93 -5.13 0.10
N ILE A 83 0.69 -5.56 -0.12
CA ILE A 83 0.39 -6.73 -0.95
C ILE A 83 -0.37 -6.26 -2.17
N LEU A 84 0.17 -6.52 -3.35
CA LEU A 84 -0.38 -6.09 -4.63
C LEU A 84 -0.66 -7.30 -5.50
N LYS A 85 -1.78 -7.28 -6.22
CA LYS A 85 -2.05 -8.31 -7.23
C LYS A 85 -1.07 -8.17 -8.38
N GLN A 86 -0.57 -9.30 -8.86
CA GLN A 86 0.37 -9.31 -9.98
C GLN A 86 -0.19 -8.63 -11.22
N ASN A 87 -1.47 -8.82 -11.51
CA ASN A 87 -2.13 -8.19 -12.66
C ASN A 87 -2.13 -6.66 -12.55
N ASP A 88 -2.39 -6.14 -11.36
CA ASP A 88 -2.37 -4.70 -11.12
C ASP A 88 -0.97 -4.11 -11.30
N VAL A 89 0.04 -4.83 -10.84
CA VAL A 89 1.44 -4.42 -11.02
C VAL A 89 1.82 -4.43 -12.49
N GLN A 90 1.38 -5.42 -13.25
CA GLN A 90 1.62 -5.46 -14.69
C GLN A 90 1.02 -4.24 -15.40
N LEU A 91 -0.20 -3.86 -15.06
CA LEU A 91 -0.85 -2.68 -15.64
C LEU A 91 -0.11 -1.38 -15.28
N ILE A 92 0.37 -1.27 -14.05
CA ILE A 92 1.18 -0.13 -13.62
C ILE A 92 2.46 -0.04 -14.44
N LEU A 93 3.16 -1.16 -14.62
CA LEU A 93 4.38 -1.19 -15.41
C LEU A 93 4.14 -0.91 -16.88
N ASP A 94 3.04 -1.42 -17.45
CA ASP A 94 2.66 -1.12 -18.83
C ASP A 94 2.45 0.38 -19.01
N GLN A 95 1.73 1.02 -18.10
CA GLN A 95 1.50 2.47 -18.15
C GLN A 95 2.79 3.24 -18.01
N LEU A 96 3.66 2.83 -17.09
CA LEU A 96 4.96 3.48 -16.87
C LEU A 96 5.84 3.44 -18.11
N MET A 97 5.82 2.33 -18.84
CA MET A 97 6.64 2.10 -20.03
C MET A 97 5.98 2.58 -21.33
N GLY A 98 4.77 3.09 -21.26
CA GLY A 98 4.02 3.54 -22.43
C GLY A 98 3.53 2.41 -23.31
N LEU A 99 3.36 1.22 -22.75
CA LEU A 99 2.86 0.04 -23.44
C LEU A 99 1.34 -0.03 -23.37
N PRO A 100 0.68 -0.77 -24.27
CA PRO A 100 -0.75 -1.03 -24.14
C PRO A 100 -1.06 -1.74 -22.83
N LEU A 101 -2.12 -1.31 -22.14
CA LEU A 101 -2.54 -1.88 -20.86
C LEU A 101 -3.18 -3.24 -21.09
N GLU A 102 -2.43 -4.29 -20.90
CA GLU A 102 -2.88 -5.66 -21.16
C GLU A 102 -2.28 -6.62 -20.12
N VAL A 103 -3.17 -7.38 -19.47
CA VAL A 103 -2.76 -8.46 -18.58
C VAL A 103 -2.49 -9.70 -19.41
N THR A 104 -1.27 -10.24 -19.31
CA THR A 104 -0.85 -11.43 -20.05
C THR A 104 -0.40 -12.52 -19.08
N ASP A 105 -0.51 -13.77 -19.51
CA ASP A 105 -0.09 -14.92 -18.71
C ASP A 105 1.44 -15.12 -18.68
N ASP A 106 2.16 -14.47 -19.61
CA ASP A 106 3.61 -14.59 -19.77
C ASP A 106 4.39 -13.50 -19.04
N PHE A 107 3.74 -12.73 -18.18
CA PHE A 107 4.41 -11.69 -17.41
C PHE A 107 5.40 -12.31 -16.41
N GLU A 108 6.65 -11.86 -16.46
CA GLU A 108 7.70 -12.31 -15.56
C GLU A 108 8.28 -11.15 -14.76
N PHE A 109 8.61 -11.43 -13.50
CA PHE A 109 9.35 -10.51 -12.64
C PHE A 109 10.84 -10.64 -12.86
N ASP A 110 11.32 -10.13 -13.99
CA ASP A 110 12.76 -10.02 -14.25
C ASP A 110 13.36 -8.83 -13.50
N GLU A 111 14.67 -8.66 -13.60
CA GLU A 111 15.37 -7.57 -12.90
C GLU A 111 14.86 -6.19 -13.29
N MET A 112 14.52 -5.99 -14.56
CA MET A 112 14.01 -4.71 -15.04
C MET A 112 12.65 -4.39 -14.44
N ASN A 113 11.76 -5.36 -14.40
CA ASN A 113 10.43 -5.19 -13.82
C ASN A 113 10.50 -4.99 -12.31
N ILE A 114 11.37 -5.72 -11.62
CA ILE A 114 11.59 -5.54 -10.17
C ILE A 114 12.11 -4.13 -9.89
N SER A 115 13.08 -3.65 -10.66
CA SER A 115 13.63 -2.31 -10.49
C SER A 115 12.56 -1.23 -10.71
N ALA A 116 11.71 -1.40 -11.72
CA ALA A 116 10.61 -0.48 -11.99
C ALA A 116 9.59 -0.46 -10.86
N VAL A 117 9.22 -1.63 -10.33
CA VAL A 117 8.31 -1.72 -9.18
C VAL A 117 8.91 -1.04 -7.96
N CYS A 118 10.19 -1.27 -7.68
CA CYS A 118 10.88 -0.64 -6.56
C CYS A 118 10.85 0.88 -6.66
N GLU A 119 11.06 1.43 -7.86
CA GLU A 119 10.98 2.88 -8.07
C GLU A 119 9.57 3.41 -7.80
N VAL A 120 8.54 2.74 -8.30
CA VAL A 120 7.15 3.11 -8.04
C VAL A 120 6.87 3.07 -6.54
N MET A 121 7.32 2.01 -5.85
CA MET A 121 7.12 1.87 -4.41
C MET A 121 7.86 2.93 -3.62
N ASN A 122 9.08 3.29 -4.02
CA ASN A 122 9.84 4.35 -3.37
C ASN A 122 9.11 5.70 -3.45
N GLN A 123 8.57 6.04 -4.63
CA GLN A 123 7.80 7.27 -4.81
C GLN A 123 6.52 7.25 -3.96
N MET A 124 5.84 6.12 -3.96
CA MET A 124 4.59 5.92 -3.24
C MET A 124 4.80 6.04 -1.73
N MET A 125 5.80 5.34 -1.22
CA MET A 125 6.07 5.33 0.23
C MET A 125 6.70 6.62 0.71
N GLY A 126 7.49 7.29 -0.13
CA GLY A 126 8.01 8.62 0.18
C GLY A 126 6.87 9.63 0.39
N ALA A 127 5.89 9.65 -0.50
CA ALA A 127 4.71 10.50 -0.37
C ALA A 127 3.88 10.15 0.88
N SER A 128 3.71 8.86 1.14
CA SER A 128 2.99 8.37 2.31
C SER A 128 3.69 8.79 3.62
N ALA A 129 5.00 8.62 3.68
CA ALA A 129 5.79 9.01 4.86
C ALA A 129 5.73 10.52 5.11
N THR A 130 5.80 11.32 4.06
CA THR A 130 5.66 12.78 4.16
C THR A 130 4.29 13.17 4.72
N ALA A 131 3.23 12.57 4.21
CA ALA A 131 1.87 12.83 4.70
C ALA A 131 1.72 12.40 6.16
N LEU A 132 2.28 11.26 6.54
CA LEU A 132 2.26 10.80 7.93
C LEU A 132 3.03 11.74 8.84
N SER A 133 4.20 12.23 8.40
CA SER A 133 5.00 13.22 9.14
C SER A 133 4.21 14.48 9.45
N GLU A 134 3.44 14.95 8.49
CA GLU A 134 2.59 16.14 8.66
C GLU A 134 1.45 15.89 9.64
N LEU A 135 0.85 14.69 9.58
CA LEU A 135 -0.27 14.33 10.46
C LEU A 135 0.13 14.25 11.93
N ILE A 136 1.28 13.68 12.23
CA ILE A 136 1.73 13.45 13.60
C ILE A 136 2.79 14.46 14.06
N ASP A 137 3.13 15.42 13.20
CA ASP A 137 4.12 16.46 13.47
C ASP A 137 5.45 15.89 13.97
N THR A 138 5.92 14.84 13.32
CA THR A 138 7.16 14.15 13.64
C THR A 138 7.81 13.68 12.33
N PRO A 139 9.12 13.89 12.14
CA PRO A 139 9.79 13.40 10.93
C PRO A 139 9.68 11.88 10.83
N ILE A 140 9.23 11.41 9.67
CA ILE A 140 9.06 9.98 9.36
C ILE A 140 9.87 9.64 8.11
N ASP A 141 10.63 8.56 8.20
CA ASP A 141 11.36 8.02 7.05
C ASP A 141 11.35 6.49 7.05
#